data_1d7365aea68ca5a22e250e3ebc50d821
#
_entry.id   1d7365aea68ca5a22e250e3ebc50d821
#
_cell.length_a   1.000
_cell.length_b   1.000
_cell.length_c   1.000
_cell.angle_alpha   90.00
_cell.angle_beta   90.00
_cell.angle_gamma   90.00
#
_symmetry.space_group_name_H-M   'P 1'
#
loop_
_entity.id
_entity.type
_entity.pdbx_description
1 polymer ?
#
loop_
_entity_poly.entity_id
_entity_poly.type
_entity_poly.pdbx_seq_one_letter_code
_entity_poly.pdbx_strand_id
1 'polypeptide(L)'
;MKIAVFVLSTMALLAASAHAGVLGFVQTPQGRIEMHDERGPCTGNAMRADFVPYDGDRVSGCWVVRGTVVAVVFLDGDIAQVPVVFLQKPSPA
;
A
#
# COMPACT_ATOMS: atom_id res chain seq x y z
N MET A 1 2.56 -29.04 -25.41
CA MET A 1 3.82 -28.72 -24.76
C MET A 1 4.08 -27.22 -24.71
N LYS A 2 4.02 -26.57 -25.82
CA LYS A 2 4.23 -25.11 -25.83
C LYS A 2 3.18 -24.36 -25.03
N ILE A 3 1.98 -24.88 -25.01
CA ILE A 3 0.88 -24.27 -24.30
C ILE A 3 1.16 -24.27 -22.80
N ALA A 4 1.73 -25.33 -22.27
CA ALA A 4 2.01 -25.42 -20.85
C ALA A 4 3.01 -24.36 -20.41
N VAL A 5 4.05 -24.13 -21.21
CA VAL A 5 5.05 -23.11 -20.89
C VAL A 5 4.42 -21.73 -20.88
N PHE A 6 3.55 -21.48 -21.84
CA PHE A 6 2.87 -20.19 -21.93
C PHE A 6 2.01 -19.91 -20.69
N VAL A 7 1.31 -20.93 -20.22
CA VAL A 7 0.47 -20.79 -19.03
C VAL A 7 1.30 -20.46 -17.81
N LEU A 8 2.46 -21.08 -17.65
CA LEU A 8 3.33 -20.80 -16.52
C LEU A 8 3.81 -19.37 -16.52
N SER A 9 4.13 -18.83 -17.69
CA SER A 9 4.55 -17.43 -17.78
C SER A 9 3.44 -16.49 -17.34
N THR A 10 2.22 -16.77 -17.75
CA THR A 10 1.09 -15.95 -17.36
C THR A 10 0.87 -15.93 -15.86
N MET A 11 1.01 -17.09 -15.22
CA MET A 11 0.85 -17.15 -13.77
C MET A 11 1.92 -16.37 -13.04
N ALA A 12 3.14 -16.41 -13.55
CA ALA A 12 4.21 -15.63 -12.94
C ALA A 12 3.93 -14.13 -12.98
N LEU A 13 3.39 -13.65 -14.10
CA LEU A 13 3.04 -12.25 -14.21
C LEU A 13 1.95 -11.86 -13.24
N LEU A 14 0.95 -12.69 -13.05
CA LEU A 14 -0.12 -12.41 -12.10
C LEU A 14 0.40 -12.34 -10.68
N ALA A 15 1.30 -13.24 -10.32
CA ALA A 15 1.89 -13.21 -9.00
C ALA A 15 2.68 -11.92 -8.75
N ALA A 16 3.44 -11.47 -9.74
CA ALA A 16 4.18 -10.22 -9.63
C ALA A 16 3.24 -9.03 -9.45
N SER A 17 2.14 -9.01 -10.21
CA SER A 17 1.17 -7.93 -10.11
C SER A 17 0.52 -7.88 -8.73
N ALA A 18 0.27 -9.03 -8.13
CA ALA A 18 -0.38 -9.08 -6.81
C ALA A 18 0.46 -8.41 -5.73
N HIS A 19 1.78 -8.35 -5.89
CA HIS A 19 2.67 -7.76 -4.90
C HIS A 19 3.11 -6.34 -5.25
N ALA A 20 2.72 -5.84 -6.41
CA ALA A 20 3.23 -4.56 -6.89
C ALA A 20 2.51 -3.35 -6.26
N GLY A 21 1.35 -3.56 -5.65
CA GLY A 21 0.53 -2.46 -5.19
C GLY A 21 1.01 -1.79 -3.91
N VAL A 22 1.67 -2.52 -3.02
CA VAL A 22 2.05 -2.01 -1.70
C VAL A 22 3.52 -1.63 -1.72
N LEU A 23 3.81 -0.33 -1.56
CA LEU A 23 5.18 0.15 -1.49
C LEU A 23 5.77 -0.01 -0.10
N GLY A 24 4.96 0.14 0.94
CA GLY A 24 5.42 0.02 2.30
C GLY A 24 4.26 0.04 3.27
N PHE A 25 4.57 -0.22 4.53
CA PHE A 25 3.56 -0.19 5.57
C PHE A 25 4.20 0.14 6.91
N VAL A 26 3.37 0.53 7.87
CA VAL A 26 3.80 0.76 9.24
C VAL A 26 2.79 0.08 10.17
N GLN A 27 3.32 -0.60 11.19
CA GLN A 27 2.47 -1.22 12.19
C GLN A 27 2.13 -0.21 13.28
N THR A 28 0.87 -0.26 13.73
CA THR A 28 0.38 0.54 14.84
C THR A 28 -0.31 -0.37 15.84
N PRO A 29 -0.59 0.13 17.05
CA PRO A 29 -1.33 -0.69 18.02
C PRO A 29 -2.71 -1.12 17.56
N GLN A 30 -3.33 -0.38 16.65
CA GLN A 30 -4.69 -0.66 16.19
C GLN A 30 -4.74 -1.43 14.87
N GLY A 31 -3.61 -1.59 14.18
CA GLY A 31 -3.58 -2.24 12.89
C GLY A 31 -2.35 -1.80 12.11
N ARG A 32 -2.49 -1.67 10.79
CA ARG A 32 -1.37 -1.17 10.01
C ARG A 32 -1.84 -0.23 8.91
N ILE A 33 -0.96 0.68 8.55
CA ILE A 33 -1.18 1.61 7.45
C ILE A 33 -0.37 1.13 6.27
N GLU A 34 -1.03 0.90 5.13
CA GLU A 34 -0.39 0.46 3.89
C GLU A 34 -0.34 1.62 2.91
N MET A 35 0.84 1.85 2.32
CA MET A 35 1.02 2.83 1.28
C MET A 35 1.09 2.12 -0.06
N HIS A 36 0.21 2.49 -0.97
CA HIS A 36 0.07 1.84 -2.27
C HIS A 36 0.65 2.69 -3.39
N ASP A 37 1.08 2.02 -4.45
CA ASP A 37 1.64 2.67 -5.63
C ASP A 37 0.54 2.84 -6.68
N GLU A 38 -0.52 3.52 -6.29
CA GLU A 38 -1.61 3.83 -7.21
C GLU A 38 -2.34 5.05 -6.69
N ARG A 39 -2.95 5.78 -7.59
CA ARG A 39 -3.63 7.00 -7.21
C ARG A 39 -4.97 6.77 -6.56
N GLY A 40 -5.74 5.78 -7.04
CA GLY A 40 -7.08 5.60 -6.56
C GLY A 40 -7.86 6.90 -6.65
N PRO A 41 -8.58 7.30 -5.58
CA PRO A 41 -9.32 8.56 -5.59
C PRO A 41 -8.47 9.78 -5.26
N CYS A 42 -7.16 9.64 -5.13
CA CYS A 42 -6.29 10.73 -4.70
C CYS A 42 -5.93 11.66 -5.85
N THR A 43 -5.67 12.92 -5.54
CA THR A 43 -5.35 13.94 -6.54
C THR A 43 -3.91 14.42 -6.37
N GLY A 44 -3.42 15.12 -7.39
CA GLY A 44 -2.07 15.66 -7.37
C GLY A 44 -1.03 14.56 -7.32
N ASN A 45 -0.07 14.71 -6.43
CA ASN A 45 0.98 13.74 -6.22
C ASN A 45 0.64 12.68 -5.18
N ALA A 46 -0.54 12.76 -4.58
CA ALA A 46 -0.92 11.84 -3.54
C ALA A 46 -1.29 10.48 -4.12
N MET A 47 -0.99 9.43 -3.36
CA MET A 47 -1.30 8.07 -3.72
C MET A 47 -2.14 7.42 -2.63
N ARG A 48 -2.76 6.31 -2.96
CA ARG A 48 -3.69 5.65 -2.06
C ARG A 48 -3.00 5.06 -0.85
N ALA A 49 -3.61 5.24 0.30
CA ALA A 49 -3.23 4.59 1.54
C ALA A 49 -4.44 3.87 2.11
N ASP A 50 -4.21 2.82 2.88
CA ASP A 50 -5.28 2.12 3.57
C ASP A 50 -4.85 1.89 5.01
N PHE A 51 -5.77 2.13 5.94
CA PHE A 51 -5.62 1.66 7.29
C PHE A 51 -6.36 0.34 7.42
N VAL A 52 -5.65 -0.70 7.84
CA VAL A 52 -6.19 -2.05 7.97
C VAL A 52 -6.19 -2.37 9.47
N PRO A 53 -7.30 -2.11 10.16
CA PRO A 53 -7.34 -2.38 11.60
C PRO A 53 -7.39 -3.88 11.88
N TYR A 54 -6.94 -4.25 13.07
CA TYR A 54 -7.09 -5.63 13.52
C TYR A 54 -8.56 -6.01 13.69
N ASP A 55 -9.38 -5.01 13.99
CA ASP A 55 -10.80 -5.21 14.24
C ASP A 55 -11.53 -4.04 13.64
N GLY A 56 -12.42 -4.30 12.70
CA GLY A 56 -13.19 -3.28 12.03
C GLY A 56 -12.89 -3.18 10.55
N ASP A 57 -13.48 -2.19 9.93
CA ASP A 57 -13.42 -2.02 8.50
C ASP A 57 -12.17 -1.25 8.07
N ARG A 58 -11.70 -1.56 6.88
CA ARG A 58 -10.60 -0.85 6.25
C ARG A 58 -11.01 0.59 5.96
N VAL A 59 -10.09 1.51 6.18
CA VAL A 59 -10.31 2.93 5.91
C VAL A 59 -9.31 3.38 4.85
N SER A 60 -9.81 3.93 3.77
CA SER A 60 -8.95 4.42 2.68
C SER A 60 -8.56 5.87 2.90
N GLY A 61 -7.45 6.25 2.31
CA GLY A 61 -6.95 7.61 2.37
C GLY A 61 -5.91 7.85 1.30
N CYS A 62 -5.18 8.94 1.46
CA CYS A 62 -4.15 9.36 0.52
C CYS A 62 -2.88 9.73 1.27
N TRP A 63 -1.72 9.39 0.72
CA TRP A 63 -0.44 9.68 1.35
C TRP A 63 0.46 10.47 0.42
N VAL A 64 1.33 11.27 1.02
CA VAL A 64 2.32 12.07 0.31
C VAL A 64 3.53 12.19 1.21
N VAL A 65 4.71 12.26 0.59
CA VAL A 65 5.97 12.44 1.34
C VAL A 65 6.25 13.92 1.48
N ARG A 66 6.54 14.33 2.70
CA ARG A 66 6.96 15.71 2.99
C ARG A 66 8.25 15.66 3.79
N GLY A 67 9.38 15.83 3.08
CA GLY A 67 10.68 15.71 3.71
C GLY A 67 10.92 14.31 4.23
N THR A 68 11.04 14.16 5.54
CA THR A 68 11.29 12.86 6.18
C THR A 68 10.04 12.24 6.78
N VAL A 69 8.87 12.78 6.45
CA VAL A 69 7.60 12.34 7.03
C VAL A 69 6.65 11.99 5.90
N VAL A 70 5.92 10.91 6.07
CA VAL A 70 4.78 10.57 5.21
C VAL A 70 3.52 11.08 5.90
N ALA A 71 2.78 11.92 5.21
CA ALA A 71 1.51 12.44 5.69
C ALA A 71 0.40 11.62 5.05
N VAL A 72 -0.52 11.11 5.85
CA VAL A 72 -1.65 10.32 5.39
C VAL A 72 -2.92 10.99 5.87
N VAL A 73 -3.83 11.25 4.95
CA VAL A 73 -5.14 11.81 5.25
C VAL A 73 -6.18 10.77 4.88
N PHE A 74 -6.92 10.31 5.86
CA PHE A 74 -7.94 9.28 5.65
C PHE A 74 -9.28 9.92 5.31
N LEU A 75 -10.11 9.16 4.62
CA LEU A 75 -11.41 9.66 4.16
C LEU A 75 -12.36 9.94 5.32
N ASP A 76 -12.14 9.35 6.47
CA ASP A 76 -12.93 9.63 7.66
C ASP A 76 -12.49 10.91 8.40
N GLY A 77 -11.47 11.59 7.89
CA GLY A 77 -10.98 12.84 8.46
C GLY A 77 -9.76 12.70 9.34
N ASP A 78 -9.34 11.49 9.68
CA ASP A 78 -8.15 11.29 10.48
C ASP A 78 -6.89 11.59 9.67
N ILE A 79 -5.87 12.06 10.37
CA ILE A 79 -4.57 12.36 9.77
C ILE A 79 -3.51 11.61 10.55
N ALA A 80 -2.58 11.00 9.83
CA ALA A 80 -1.43 10.33 10.43
C ALA A 80 -0.16 10.90 9.83
N GLN A 81 0.89 11.00 10.65
CA GLN A 81 2.20 11.40 10.19
C GLN A 81 3.19 10.32 10.62
N VAL A 82 3.89 9.77 9.66
CA VAL A 82 4.76 8.63 9.88
C VAL A 82 6.17 8.99 9.40
N PRO A 83 7.17 9.00 10.29
CA PRO A 83 8.53 9.18 9.82
C PRO A 83 8.92 8.09 8.83
N VAL A 84 9.57 8.49 7.75
CA VAL A 84 9.93 7.57 6.67
C VAL A 84 10.73 6.39 7.20
N VAL A 85 11.55 6.60 8.23
CA VAL A 85 12.40 5.55 8.79
C VAL A 85 11.61 4.40 9.41
N PHE A 86 10.33 4.62 9.74
CA PHE A 86 9.50 3.56 10.32
C PHE A 86 8.79 2.71 9.28
N LEU A 87 8.88 3.08 8.02
CA LEU A 87 8.21 2.31 6.98
C LEU A 87 8.93 0.99 6.74
N GLN A 88 8.15 -0.05 6.59
CA GLN A 88 8.65 -1.39 6.31
C GLN A 88 8.25 -1.77 4.89
N LYS A 89 9.12 -2.48 4.20
CA LYS A 89 8.81 -2.98 2.88
C LYS A 89 8.06 -4.30 2.99
N PRO A 90 7.13 -4.56 2.06
CA PRO A 90 6.46 -5.85 2.06
C PRO A 90 7.46 -6.96 1.83
N SER A 91 7.13 -8.13 2.36
CA SER A 91 7.96 -9.31 2.17
C SER A 91 8.00 -9.67 0.69
N PRO A 92 9.16 -10.05 0.16
CA PRO A 92 9.27 -10.37 -1.26
C PRO A 92 8.67 -11.72 -1.66
N ALA A 93 8.18 -12.49 -0.75
CA ALA A 93 7.62 -13.80 -1.10
C ALA A 93 6.30 -13.72 -1.90
#